data_158ca2dc7977741a6ed2db784c5fae09
#
_entry.id   158ca2dc7977741a6ed2db784c5fae09
#
_cell.length_a   1.000
_cell.length_b   1.000
_cell.length_c   1.000
_cell.angle_alpha   90.00
_cell.angle_beta   90.00
_cell.angle_gamma   90.00
#
_symmetry.space_group_name_H-M   'P 1'
#
loop_
_entity.id
_entity.type
_entity.pdbx_description
1 polymer ?
#
loop_
_entity_poly.entity_id
_entity_poly.type
_entity_poly.pdbx_seq_one_letter_code
_entity_poly.pdbx_strand_id
1 'polypeptide(L)'
;EALLNAYVYYTTNDVIKAGEALENINTSYLSDSAKQTYDTLNGSIADSYKEALYSQAYSSYSSGDYQSAIPTFQKLVGMDEAYRDGSAAYYLAQSFRKSGDLASAKPYYQYVVDNYAGTEKARTSKNYLAQEQQ
;
A
#
# COMPACT_ATOMS: atom_id res chain seq x y z
N GLU A 1 24.78 6.29 6.70
CA GLU A 1 24.48 5.22 7.67
C GLU A 1 23.07 4.65 7.46
N ALA A 2 22.07 5.52 7.29
CA ALA A 2 20.72 5.08 6.98
C ALA A 2 20.65 4.32 5.65
N LEU A 3 21.42 4.77 4.65
CA LEU A 3 21.48 4.11 3.36
C LEU A 3 22.14 2.74 3.47
N LEU A 4 23.16 2.62 4.32
CA LEU A 4 23.80 1.33 4.58
C LEU A 4 22.84 0.38 5.28
N ASN A 5 22.04 0.88 6.22
CA ASN A 5 21.04 0.06 6.91
C ASN A 5 19.99 -0.47 5.93
N ALA A 6 19.53 0.38 4.98
CA ALA A 6 18.61 -0.05 3.95
C ALA A 6 19.20 -1.17 3.09
N TYR A 7 20.47 -1.03 2.72
CA TYR A 7 21.19 -2.05 1.94
C TYR A 7 21.29 -3.37 2.72
N VAL A 8 21.64 -3.30 4.01
CA VAL A 8 21.72 -4.50 4.86
C VAL A 8 20.37 -5.20 4.94
N TYR A 9 19.29 -4.45 5.18
CA TYR A 9 17.96 -5.05 5.24
C TYR A 9 17.58 -5.71 3.91
N TYR A 10 17.90 -5.06 2.80
CA TYR A 10 17.62 -5.60 1.48
C TYR A 10 18.37 -6.92 1.23
N THR A 11 19.67 -6.95 1.56
CA THR A 11 20.50 -8.14 1.34
C THR A 11 20.14 -9.29 2.30
N THR A 12 19.54 -8.99 3.44
CA THR A 12 19.05 -10.00 4.38
C THR A 12 17.59 -10.36 4.14
N ASN A 13 17.03 -9.89 3.03
CA ASN A 13 15.67 -10.17 2.60
C ASN A 13 14.59 -9.62 3.53
N ASP A 14 14.90 -8.56 4.26
CA ASP A 14 13.91 -7.84 5.07
C ASP A 14 13.44 -6.60 4.30
N VAL A 15 12.60 -6.85 3.30
CA VAL A 15 12.18 -5.83 2.32
C VAL A 15 11.39 -4.69 2.96
N ILE A 16 10.57 -4.99 3.96
CA ILE A 16 9.76 -3.95 4.63
C ILE A 16 10.67 -2.98 5.37
N LYS A 17 11.64 -3.49 6.15
CA LYS A 17 12.59 -2.63 6.84
C LYS A 17 13.47 -1.85 5.86
N ALA A 18 13.86 -2.47 4.74
CA ALA A 18 14.62 -1.80 3.71
C ALA A 18 13.84 -0.61 3.13
N GLY A 19 12.57 -0.82 2.79
CA GLY A 19 11.70 0.23 2.27
C GLY A 19 11.50 1.35 3.27
N GLU A 20 11.23 1.01 4.52
CA GLU A 20 11.04 1.99 5.60
C GLU A 20 12.30 2.81 5.82
N ALA A 21 13.48 2.17 5.78
CA ALA A 21 14.75 2.87 5.94
C ALA A 21 14.97 3.89 4.82
N LEU A 22 14.62 3.52 3.58
CA LEU A 22 14.74 4.45 2.44
C LEU A 22 13.77 5.62 2.55
N GLU A 23 12.55 5.39 3.02
CA GLU A 23 11.55 6.44 3.18
C GLU A 23 12.00 7.52 4.15
N ASN A 24 12.81 7.17 5.14
CA ASN A 24 13.25 8.09 6.18
C ASN A 24 14.51 8.85 5.81
N ILE A 25 15.08 8.61 4.62
CA ILE A 25 16.27 9.30 4.16
C ILE A 25 15.90 10.66 3.56
N ASN A 26 16.53 11.73 4.05
CA ASN A 26 16.41 13.04 3.42
C ASN A 26 17.47 13.14 2.31
N THR A 27 17.02 12.95 1.06
CA THR A 27 17.92 12.89 -0.10
C THR A 27 18.65 14.20 -0.37
N SER A 28 18.14 15.33 0.15
CA SER A 28 18.79 16.63 -0.06
C SER A 28 20.15 16.72 0.61
N TYR A 29 20.46 15.88 1.58
CA TYR A 29 21.74 15.85 2.27
C TYR A 29 22.72 14.81 1.72
N LEU A 30 22.31 14.06 0.69
CA LEU A 30 23.19 13.03 0.12
C LEU A 30 24.18 13.65 -0.89
N SER A 31 25.40 13.11 -0.90
CA SER A 31 26.35 13.39 -1.97
C SER A 31 25.82 12.82 -3.29
N ASP A 32 26.44 13.21 -4.42
CA ASP A 32 26.02 12.71 -5.73
C ASP A 32 26.13 11.19 -5.81
N SER A 33 27.23 10.62 -5.29
CA SER A 33 27.39 9.16 -5.32
C SER A 33 26.40 8.46 -4.38
N ALA A 34 26.08 9.06 -3.24
CA ALA A 34 25.08 8.51 -2.32
C ALA A 34 23.68 8.58 -2.93
N LYS A 35 23.35 9.63 -3.68
CA LYS A 35 22.09 9.73 -4.41
C LYS A 35 21.96 8.63 -5.45
N GLN A 36 23.04 8.33 -6.18
CA GLN A 36 23.05 7.22 -7.14
C GLN A 36 22.77 5.89 -6.45
N THR A 37 23.42 5.65 -5.32
CA THR A 37 23.18 4.43 -4.54
C THR A 37 21.73 4.36 -4.06
N TYR A 38 21.21 5.48 -3.56
CA TYR A 38 19.81 5.58 -3.13
C TYR A 38 18.86 5.24 -4.27
N ASP A 39 19.06 5.86 -5.45
CA ASP A 39 18.19 5.64 -6.60
C ASP A 39 18.22 4.20 -7.08
N THR A 40 19.40 3.60 -7.13
CA THR A 40 19.58 2.21 -7.54
C THR A 40 18.88 1.27 -6.56
N LEU A 41 19.10 1.47 -5.26
CA LEU A 41 18.51 0.63 -4.22
C LEU A 41 17.00 0.79 -4.18
N ASN A 42 16.51 2.03 -4.25
CA ASN A 42 15.08 2.30 -4.25
C ASN A 42 14.40 1.65 -5.46
N GLY A 43 15.02 1.72 -6.64
CA GLY A 43 14.51 1.05 -7.83
C GLY A 43 14.49 -0.46 -7.70
N SER A 44 15.51 -1.03 -7.04
CA SER A 44 15.62 -2.48 -6.86
C SER A 44 14.56 -3.04 -5.91
N ILE A 45 14.17 -2.28 -4.91
CA ILE A 45 13.26 -2.81 -3.87
C ILE A 45 11.83 -2.28 -3.98
N ALA A 46 11.57 -1.28 -4.84
CA ALA A 46 10.24 -0.65 -4.89
C ALA A 46 9.11 -1.65 -5.09
N ASP A 47 9.22 -2.52 -6.08
CA ASP A 47 8.19 -3.50 -6.38
C ASP A 47 8.06 -4.56 -5.30
N SER A 48 9.19 -5.04 -4.78
CA SER A 48 9.21 -6.03 -3.70
C SER A 48 8.63 -5.46 -2.41
N TYR A 49 8.88 -4.19 -2.15
CA TYR A 49 8.36 -3.50 -0.98
C TYR A 49 6.84 -3.40 -1.06
N LYS A 50 6.30 -2.98 -2.21
CA LYS A 50 4.85 -2.92 -2.40
C LYS A 50 4.21 -4.29 -2.24
N GLU A 51 4.83 -5.33 -2.82
CA GLU A 51 4.33 -6.69 -2.71
C GLU A 51 4.33 -7.17 -1.25
N ALA A 52 5.39 -6.86 -0.50
CA ALA A 52 5.48 -7.24 0.92
C ALA A 52 4.42 -6.51 1.76
N LEU A 53 4.19 -5.22 1.48
CA LEU A 53 3.14 -4.46 2.15
C LEU A 53 1.76 -5.06 1.86
N TYR A 54 1.50 -5.39 0.59
CA TYR A 54 0.23 -5.99 0.20
C TYR A 54 0.01 -7.32 0.91
N SER A 55 1.03 -8.19 0.93
CA SER A 55 0.94 -9.50 1.59
C SER A 55 0.66 -9.36 3.08
N GLN A 56 1.35 -8.44 3.74
CA GLN A 56 1.16 -8.19 5.18
C GLN A 56 -0.26 -7.68 5.46
N ALA A 57 -0.71 -6.69 4.69
CA ALA A 57 -2.02 -6.10 4.86
C ALA A 57 -3.13 -7.12 4.57
N TYR A 58 -2.97 -7.88 3.50
CA TYR A 58 -3.97 -8.88 3.12
C TYR A 58 -4.05 -10.01 4.14
N SER A 59 -2.92 -10.40 4.71
CA SER A 59 -2.89 -11.41 5.79
C SER A 59 -3.68 -10.93 7.01
N SER A 60 -3.48 -9.68 7.42
CA SER A 60 -4.25 -9.08 8.51
C SER A 60 -5.74 -9.01 8.17
N TYR A 61 -6.05 -8.58 6.95
CA TYR A 61 -7.43 -8.52 6.47
C TYR A 61 -8.10 -9.90 6.51
N SER A 62 -7.43 -10.91 5.99
CA SER A 62 -7.96 -12.28 5.92
C SER A 62 -8.20 -12.89 7.29
N SER A 63 -7.38 -12.52 8.27
CA SER A 63 -7.54 -13.01 9.64
C SER A 63 -8.55 -12.22 10.46
N GLY A 64 -9.15 -11.17 9.88
CA GLY A 64 -10.13 -10.33 10.56
C GLY A 64 -9.52 -9.19 11.36
N ASP A 65 -8.22 -8.99 11.27
CA ASP A 65 -7.53 -7.90 11.97
C ASP A 65 -7.51 -6.65 11.10
N TYR A 66 -8.68 -6.00 10.99
CA TYR A 66 -8.84 -4.83 10.12
C TYR A 66 -8.07 -3.62 10.63
N GLN A 67 -7.90 -3.51 11.94
CA GLN A 67 -7.16 -2.39 12.54
C GLN A 67 -5.69 -2.40 12.13
N SER A 68 -5.10 -3.58 11.95
CA SER A 68 -3.73 -3.70 11.45
C SER A 68 -3.65 -3.58 9.94
N ALA A 69 -4.67 -4.05 9.22
CA ALA A 69 -4.70 -4.00 7.76
C ALA A 69 -4.82 -2.57 7.23
N ILE A 70 -5.62 -1.74 7.88
CA ILE A 70 -5.93 -0.38 7.41
C ILE A 70 -4.67 0.47 7.21
N PRO A 71 -3.79 0.67 8.21
CA PRO A 71 -2.62 1.54 8.00
C PRO A 71 -1.67 1.02 6.94
N THR A 72 -1.54 -0.30 6.81
CA THR A 72 -0.65 -0.88 5.81
C THR A 72 -1.21 -0.71 4.39
N PHE A 73 -2.52 -0.93 4.20
CA PHE A 73 -3.15 -0.66 2.91
C PHE A 73 -3.14 0.84 2.58
N GLN A 74 -3.35 1.72 3.58
CA GLN A 74 -3.28 3.16 3.37
C GLN A 74 -1.91 3.58 2.84
N LYS A 75 -0.86 3.03 3.41
CA LYS A 75 0.51 3.32 2.98
C LYS A 75 0.72 2.87 1.54
N LEU A 76 0.29 1.65 1.21
CA LEU A 76 0.45 1.10 -0.13
C LEU A 76 -0.34 1.91 -1.17
N VAL A 77 -1.60 2.25 -0.88
CA VAL A 77 -2.43 3.06 -1.77
C VAL A 77 -1.83 4.45 -1.96
N GLY A 78 -1.25 5.02 -0.89
CA GLY A 78 -0.54 6.30 -0.99
C GLY A 78 0.68 6.25 -1.89
N MET A 79 1.33 5.10 -1.99
CA MET A 79 2.47 4.89 -2.88
C MET A 79 2.04 4.59 -4.31
N ASP A 80 0.97 3.81 -4.47
CA ASP A 80 0.51 3.32 -5.78
C ASP A 80 -0.97 2.99 -5.69
N GLU A 81 -1.80 3.96 -6.01
CA GLU A 81 -3.26 3.83 -5.93
C GLU A 81 -3.79 2.72 -6.83
N ALA A 82 -3.13 2.49 -7.97
CA ALA A 82 -3.53 1.49 -8.96
C ALA A 82 -3.02 0.09 -8.65
N TYR A 83 -2.31 -0.11 -7.54
CA TYR A 83 -1.63 -1.36 -7.26
C TYR A 83 -2.58 -2.56 -7.41
N ARG A 84 -2.14 -3.57 -8.16
CA ARG A 84 -2.90 -4.78 -8.49
C ARG A 84 -4.28 -4.47 -9.05
N ASP A 85 -4.33 -3.52 -9.99
CA ASP A 85 -5.58 -3.10 -10.66
C ASP A 85 -6.66 -2.70 -9.66
N GLY A 86 -6.24 -1.91 -8.65
CA GLY A 86 -7.15 -1.38 -7.66
C GLY A 86 -7.44 -2.30 -6.50
N SER A 87 -6.81 -3.49 -6.42
CA SER A 87 -7.07 -4.43 -5.33
C SER A 87 -6.69 -3.87 -3.98
N ALA A 88 -5.57 -3.14 -3.88
CA ALA A 88 -5.18 -2.53 -2.61
C ALA A 88 -6.22 -1.52 -2.13
N ALA A 89 -6.71 -0.67 -3.02
CA ALA A 89 -7.77 0.29 -2.70
C ALA A 89 -9.06 -0.44 -2.30
N TYR A 90 -9.41 -1.49 -3.02
CA TYR A 90 -10.60 -2.29 -2.73
C TYR A 90 -10.54 -2.91 -1.33
N TYR A 91 -9.43 -3.54 -0.98
CA TYR A 91 -9.31 -4.18 0.34
C TYR A 91 -9.15 -3.15 1.46
N LEU A 92 -8.62 -1.97 1.16
CA LEU A 92 -8.64 -0.87 2.12
C LEU A 92 -10.08 -0.46 2.41
N ALA A 93 -10.90 -0.30 1.39
CA ALA A 93 -12.32 -0.01 1.55
C ALA A 93 -13.03 -1.10 2.35
N GLN A 94 -12.76 -2.37 2.01
CA GLN A 94 -13.34 -3.51 2.73
C GLN A 94 -12.95 -3.50 4.21
N SER A 95 -11.68 -3.16 4.51
CA SER A 95 -11.19 -3.12 5.87
C SER A 95 -11.90 -2.04 6.69
N PHE A 96 -12.09 -0.85 6.10
CA PHE A 96 -12.85 0.21 6.75
C PHE A 96 -14.31 -0.21 6.97
N ARG A 97 -14.97 -0.75 5.95
CA ARG A 97 -16.36 -1.16 6.05
C ARG A 97 -16.54 -2.23 7.12
N LYS A 98 -15.69 -3.24 7.12
CA LYS A 98 -15.79 -4.35 8.09
C LYS A 98 -15.46 -3.92 9.51
N SER A 99 -14.72 -2.82 9.68
CA SER A 99 -14.46 -2.24 10.99
C SER A 99 -15.57 -1.27 11.43
N GLY A 100 -16.57 -1.05 10.58
CA GLY A 100 -17.71 -0.20 10.91
C GLY A 100 -17.60 1.23 10.40
N ASP A 101 -16.61 1.54 9.58
CA ASP A 101 -16.35 2.90 9.08
C ASP A 101 -16.64 2.99 7.58
N LEU A 102 -17.93 3.04 7.24
CA LEU A 102 -18.37 3.13 5.85
C LEU A 102 -17.96 4.46 5.21
N ALA A 103 -17.94 5.53 5.99
CA ALA A 103 -17.58 6.85 5.46
C ALA A 103 -16.16 6.87 4.91
N SER A 104 -15.22 6.27 5.63
CA SER A 104 -13.83 6.19 5.17
C SER A 104 -13.65 5.22 4.00
N ALA A 105 -14.50 4.21 3.89
CA ALA A 105 -14.46 3.24 2.80
C ALA A 105 -14.89 3.84 1.46
N LYS A 106 -15.82 4.79 1.49
CA LYS A 106 -16.49 5.33 0.31
C LYS A 106 -15.54 5.81 -0.79
N PRO A 107 -14.54 6.66 -0.53
CA PRO A 107 -13.68 7.16 -1.61
C PRO A 107 -12.89 6.04 -2.30
N TYR A 108 -12.54 4.99 -1.57
CA TYR A 108 -11.79 3.87 -2.15
C TYR A 108 -12.68 2.97 -3.00
N TYR A 109 -13.92 2.71 -2.58
CA TYR A 109 -14.89 2.02 -3.42
C TYR A 109 -15.16 2.83 -4.69
N GLN A 110 -15.31 4.15 -4.56
CA GLN A 110 -15.56 5.01 -5.71
C GLN A 110 -14.39 4.99 -6.68
N TYR A 111 -13.16 4.98 -6.18
CA TYR A 111 -11.97 4.86 -7.02
C TYR A 111 -12.02 3.59 -7.87
N VAL A 112 -12.39 2.46 -7.27
CA VAL A 112 -12.49 1.18 -7.99
C VAL A 112 -13.57 1.24 -9.06
N VAL A 113 -14.72 1.79 -8.75
CA VAL A 113 -15.82 1.94 -9.71
C VAL A 113 -15.39 2.83 -10.89
N ASP A 114 -14.72 3.94 -10.60
CA ASP A 114 -14.35 4.91 -11.63
C ASP A 114 -13.25 4.41 -12.56
N ASN A 115 -12.33 3.60 -12.05
CA ASN A 115 -11.13 3.22 -12.80
C ASN A 115 -11.14 1.78 -13.30
N TYR A 116 -11.96 0.91 -12.72
CA TYR A 116 -11.98 -0.52 -13.05
C TYR A 116 -13.38 -1.03 -13.32
N ALA A 117 -14.21 -0.21 -13.94
CA ALA A 117 -15.59 -0.56 -14.30
C ALA A 117 -15.61 -1.86 -15.11
N GLY A 118 -16.60 -2.70 -14.86
CA GLY A 118 -16.71 -3.98 -15.52
C GLY A 118 -16.06 -5.14 -14.79
N THR A 119 -15.27 -4.85 -13.75
CA THR A 119 -14.70 -5.91 -12.91
C THR A 119 -15.66 -6.30 -11.79
N GLU A 120 -15.44 -7.49 -11.23
CA GLU A 120 -16.23 -7.95 -10.09
C GLU A 120 -16.07 -7.04 -8.88
N LYS A 121 -14.85 -6.58 -8.63
CA LYS A 121 -14.58 -5.66 -7.51
C LYS A 121 -15.32 -4.33 -7.69
N ALA A 122 -15.40 -3.82 -8.92
CA ALA A 122 -16.16 -2.60 -9.19
C ALA A 122 -17.65 -2.81 -8.95
N ARG A 123 -18.19 -3.95 -9.36
CA ARG A 123 -19.60 -4.28 -9.15
C ARG A 123 -19.92 -4.36 -7.67
N THR A 124 -19.09 -5.06 -6.90
CA THR A 124 -19.23 -5.16 -5.45
C THR A 124 -19.13 -3.79 -4.79
N SER A 125 -18.15 -2.99 -5.21
CA SER A 125 -17.97 -1.63 -4.69
C SER A 125 -19.18 -0.76 -4.93
N LYS A 126 -19.77 -0.85 -6.12
CA LYS A 126 -20.96 -0.10 -6.47
C LYS A 126 -22.14 -0.49 -5.56
N ASN A 127 -22.27 -1.76 -5.24
CA ASN A 127 -23.32 -2.24 -4.33
C ASN A 127 -23.18 -1.66 -2.93
N TYR A 128 -21.95 -1.60 -2.41
CA TYR A 128 -21.72 -1.01 -1.09
C TYR A 128 -21.96 0.50 -1.09
N LEU A 129 -21.58 1.20 -2.17
CA LEU A 129 -21.88 2.62 -2.30
C LEU A 129 -23.38 2.89 -2.31
N ALA A 130 -24.16 2.04 -2.98
CA ALA A 130 -25.62 2.15 -3.01
C ALA A 130 -26.23 1.93 -1.64
N GLN A 131 -25.72 0.97 -0.87
CA GLN A 131 -26.19 0.69 0.49
C GLN A 131 -25.95 1.87 1.42
N GLU A 132 -24.82 2.55 1.28
CA GLU A 132 -24.48 3.70 2.11
C GLU A 132 -25.47 4.86 1.93
N GLN A 133 -26.06 4.97 0.74
CA GLN A 133 -26.99 6.05 0.43
C GLN A 133 -28.40 5.80 1.00
N GLN A 134 -28.65 4.63 1.54
CA GLN A 134 -29.91 4.28 2.18
C GLN A 134 -29.82 4.54 3.69
#